data_db87fa8d0e8be701e7fcffc4326b11b4
#
_entry.id   db87fa8d0e8be701e7fcffc4326b11b4
#
_cell.length_a   1.000
_cell.length_b   1.000
_cell.length_c   1.000
_cell.angle_alpha   90.00
_cell.angle_beta   90.00
_cell.angle_gamma   90.00
#
_symmetry.space_group_name_H-M   'P 1'
#
loop_
_entity.id
_entity.type
_entity.pdbx_description
1 polymer ?
#
loop_
_entity_poly.entity_id
_entity_poly.type
_entity_poly.pdbx_seq_one_letter_code
_entity_poly.pdbx_strand_id
1 'polypeptide(L)'
;MFGNEFRFLVAGSARLDMFRQSGDSLVGRYNLFHMMPFNLKELLQPVFTPGFLCTDALIKMARAFEEEIHAPPAPEISDAFESLWRWGPFPEPLLRQNDRFSRKWHQDYIALMVREELRDLSRVTELDKIERLLMLLPSRLTAPLSMHNLAAELEVAHTTVKNWLEQLRRLYLIFSVTPWYKKISRGLRKEKKWYFINWYYAANEAARLENMVAALLYRTCLALTDNGFGSFRLHFIRTVDKKEIDFLIVREGRSVLAVEVKGTDQRLSRPLAKRKNWIVTDQTIGVQIIGKPGILQKHGDYTWMVSADRFLALLN
;
A
#
# COMPACT_ATOMS: atom_id res chain seq x y z
N MET A 1 3.75 -36.74 -21.36
CA MET A 1 4.09 -35.32 -21.16
C MET A 1 3.04 -34.49 -21.87
N PHE A 2 2.13 -33.83 -21.14
CA PHE A 2 1.12 -32.92 -21.71
C PHE A 2 1.70 -31.49 -21.74
N GLY A 3 2.89 -31.32 -22.30
CA GLY A 3 3.57 -30.04 -22.35
C GLY A 3 2.93 -29.13 -23.38
N ASN A 4 2.40 -27.99 -22.96
CA ASN A 4 1.91 -26.81 -23.70
C ASN A 4 0.44 -26.76 -24.16
N GLU A 5 -0.40 -27.78 -23.93
CA GLU A 5 -1.80 -27.71 -24.38
C GLU A 5 -2.75 -27.05 -23.36
N PHE A 6 -2.38 -27.01 -22.08
CA PHE A 6 -3.29 -26.48 -21.04
C PHE A 6 -2.58 -25.41 -20.18
N ARG A 7 -3.27 -24.29 -19.99
CA ARG A 7 -2.93 -23.26 -19.00
C ARG A 7 -3.98 -23.25 -17.92
N PHE A 8 -3.56 -23.42 -16.68
CA PHE A 8 -4.46 -23.42 -15.53
C PHE A 8 -4.38 -22.07 -14.83
N LEU A 9 -5.53 -21.44 -14.58
CA LEU A 9 -5.68 -20.32 -13.67
C LEU A 9 -6.38 -20.81 -12.41
N VAL A 10 -5.70 -20.70 -11.28
CA VAL A 10 -6.29 -21.05 -9.97
C VAL A 10 -6.40 -19.75 -9.17
N ALA A 11 -7.61 -19.37 -8.80
CA ALA A 11 -7.89 -18.22 -7.96
C ALA A 11 -8.38 -18.69 -6.58
N GLY A 12 -8.02 -17.98 -5.54
CA GLY A 12 -8.45 -18.27 -4.17
C GLY A 12 -8.07 -17.16 -3.21
N SER A 13 -8.66 -17.21 -2.01
CA SER A 13 -8.32 -16.32 -0.90
C SER A 13 -6.92 -16.66 -0.33
N ALA A 14 -6.56 -16.02 0.78
CA ALA A 14 -5.33 -16.29 1.55
C ALA A 14 -5.07 -17.79 1.84
N ARG A 15 -6.08 -18.64 1.73
CA ARG A 15 -5.95 -20.11 1.88
C ARG A 15 -5.03 -20.74 0.85
N LEU A 16 -4.87 -20.15 -0.33
CA LEU A 16 -3.90 -20.66 -1.33
C LEU A 16 -2.45 -20.65 -0.81
N ASP A 17 -2.08 -19.67 -0.01
CA ASP A 17 -0.75 -19.63 0.61
C ASP A 17 -0.53 -20.76 1.64
N MET A 18 -1.58 -21.32 2.20
CA MET A 18 -1.50 -22.42 3.16
C MET A 18 -1.29 -23.80 2.49
N PHE A 19 -1.84 -24.02 1.30
CA PHE A 19 -1.58 -25.23 0.52
C PHE A 19 -0.11 -25.37 0.14
N ARG A 20 0.65 -24.27 0.10
CA ARG A 20 2.11 -24.29 -0.07
C ARG A 20 2.86 -24.99 1.08
N GLN A 21 2.27 -25.06 2.26
CA GLN A 21 2.90 -25.67 3.45
C GLN A 21 2.64 -27.18 3.56
N SER A 22 1.74 -27.74 2.76
CA SER A 22 1.32 -29.14 2.84
C SER A 22 2.15 -30.14 2.03
N GLY A 23 3.33 -29.76 1.53
CA GLY A 23 4.39 -30.74 1.21
C GLY A 23 4.65 -31.04 -0.26
N ASP A 24 3.78 -30.73 -1.21
CA ASP A 24 4.10 -30.90 -2.63
C ASP A 24 4.72 -29.62 -3.21
N SER A 25 6.03 -29.69 -3.45
CA SER A 25 6.80 -28.58 -4.03
C SER A 25 6.38 -28.34 -5.48
N LEU A 26 5.51 -27.33 -5.69
CA LEU A 26 5.21 -26.78 -7.02
C LEU A 26 6.22 -25.69 -7.45
N VAL A 27 7.37 -25.61 -6.80
CA VAL A 27 8.41 -24.62 -7.09
C VAL A 27 8.80 -24.68 -8.56
N GLY A 28 8.75 -23.53 -9.25
CA GLY A 28 9.07 -23.41 -10.67
C GLY A 28 7.96 -23.86 -11.64
N ARG A 29 6.77 -24.25 -11.14
CA ARG A 29 5.66 -24.73 -11.98
C ARG A 29 4.45 -23.81 -12.03
N TYR A 30 4.47 -22.68 -11.31
CA TYR A 30 3.42 -21.68 -11.33
C TYR A 30 3.99 -20.26 -11.14
N ASN A 31 3.26 -19.28 -11.63
CA ASN A 31 3.48 -17.86 -11.35
C ASN A 31 2.40 -17.39 -10.38
N LEU A 32 2.79 -16.65 -9.36
CA LEU A 32 1.87 -16.05 -8.41
C LEU A 32 1.57 -14.61 -8.83
N PHE A 33 0.30 -14.26 -8.91
CA PHE A 33 -0.17 -12.90 -9.11
C PHE A 33 -1.09 -12.49 -7.97
N HIS A 34 -0.92 -11.27 -7.47
CA HIS A 34 -1.81 -10.70 -6.46
C HIS A 34 -2.94 -9.92 -7.13
N MET A 35 -4.18 -10.35 -6.91
CA MET A 35 -5.35 -9.59 -7.31
C MET A 35 -5.74 -8.64 -6.18
N MET A 36 -5.35 -7.37 -6.31
CA MET A 36 -5.64 -6.32 -5.34
C MET A 36 -6.94 -5.59 -5.72
N PRO A 37 -7.62 -4.93 -4.75
CA PRO A 37 -8.76 -4.09 -5.04
C PRO A 37 -8.42 -2.97 -6.05
N PHE A 38 -9.43 -2.31 -6.62
CA PHE A 38 -9.26 -1.30 -7.68
C PHE A 38 -8.32 -0.16 -7.31
N ASN A 39 -7.60 0.33 -8.32
CA ASN A 39 -6.86 1.59 -8.28
C ASN A 39 -7.51 2.62 -9.24
N LEU A 40 -6.98 3.84 -9.20
CA LEU A 40 -7.50 4.93 -10.03
C LEU A 40 -7.24 4.70 -11.52
N LYS A 41 -6.06 4.17 -11.87
CA LYS A 41 -5.69 3.89 -13.26
C LYS A 41 -6.60 2.86 -13.92
N GLU A 42 -6.97 1.80 -13.20
CA GLU A 42 -7.88 0.77 -13.72
C GLU A 42 -9.28 1.29 -13.99
N LEU A 43 -9.76 2.25 -13.20
CA LEU A 43 -11.06 2.88 -13.44
C LEU A 43 -11.05 3.76 -14.70
N LEU A 44 -9.90 4.38 -14.98
CA LEU A 44 -9.72 5.26 -16.16
C LEU A 44 -9.35 4.45 -17.40
N GLN A 45 -8.51 3.44 -17.23
CA GLN A 45 -7.98 2.63 -18.31
C GLN A 45 -7.75 1.20 -17.81
N PRO A 46 -8.67 0.25 -18.06
CA PRO A 46 -8.62 -1.10 -17.49
C PRO A 46 -7.58 -2.01 -18.19
N VAL A 47 -6.40 -1.47 -18.47
CA VAL A 47 -5.29 -2.22 -19.08
C VAL A 47 -4.02 -1.93 -18.29
N PHE A 48 -3.34 -2.99 -17.84
CA PHE A 48 -2.03 -2.86 -17.21
C PHE A 48 -1.02 -2.29 -18.22
N THR A 49 -0.45 -1.15 -17.90
CA THR A 49 0.63 -0.55 -18.69
C THR A 49 1.82 -0.26 -17.77
N PRO A 50 3.03 -0.74 -18.11
CA PRO A 50 4.20 -0.39 -17.33
C PRO A 50 4.38 1.13 -17.32
N GLY A 51 4.40 1.74 -16.13
CA GLY A 51 4.61 3.18 -15.95
C GLY A 51 6.08 3.53 -15.75
N PHE A 52 6.35 4.78 -15.41
CA PHE A 52 7.70 5.33 -15.22
C PHE A 52 8.62 4.49 -14.33
N LEU A 53 8.07 3.80 -13.32
CA LEU A 53 8.83 2.94 -12.38
C LEU A 53 9.48 1.72 -13.06
N CYS A 54 9.02 1.31 -14.23
CA CYS A 54 9.58 0.19 -14.99
C CYS A 54 10.83 0.56 -15.79
N THR A 55 11.15 1.83 -15.91
CA THR A 55 12.31 2.32 -16.64
C THR A 55 13.63 1.96 -15.91
N ASP A 56 14.62 1.44 -16.61
CA ASP A 56 15.81 0.87 -15.98
C ASP A 56 16.78 1.90 -15.39
N ALA A 57 16.98 3.03 -16.04
CA ALA A 57 17.88 4.08 -15.56
C ALA A 57 17.11 5.19 -14.83
N LEU A 58 17.57 5.59 -13.64
CA LEU A 58 16.91 6.62 -12.81
C LEU A 58 16.69 7.94 -13.54
N ILE A 59 17.63 8.36 -14.40
CA ILE A 59 17.47 9.59 -15.22
C ILE A 59 16.33 9.41 -16.24
N LYS A 60 16.27 8.25 -16.90
CA LYS A 60 15.18 7.94 -17.85
C LYS A 60 13.84 7.81 -17.10
N MET A 61 13.85 7.20 -15.92
CA MET A 61 12.68 7.10 -15.04
C MET A 61 12.14 8.48 -14.66
N ALA A 62 13.00 9.43 -14.30
CA ALA A 62 12.61 10.80 -13.96
C ALA A 62 12.02 11.54 -15.16
N ARG A 63 12.55 11.34 -16.37
CA ARG A 63 11.98 11.89 -17.62
C ARG A 63 10.62 11.26 -17.91
N ALA A 64 10.50 9.97 -17.86
CA ALA A 64 9.23 9.27 -18.06
C ALA A 64 8.17 9.74 -17.04
N PHE A 65 8.55 9.90 -15.76
CA PHE A 65 7.66 10.49 -14.76
C PHE A 65 7.24 11.91 -15.12
N GLU A 66 8.17 12.76 -15.56
CA GLU A 66 7.89 14.13 -15.94
C GLU A 66 6.94 14.20 -17.16
N GLU A 67 7.14 13.34 -18.14
CA GLU A 67 6.26 13.22 -19.31
C GLU A 67 4.85 12.76 -18.90
N GLU A 68 4.75 11.67 -18.11
CA GLU A 68 3.48 11.14 -17.64
C GLU A 68 2.72 12.14 -16.75
N ILE A 69 3.40 12.81 -15.80
CA ILE A 69 2.74 13.73 -14.88
C ILE A 69 2.30 15.05 -15.53
N HIS A 70 2.91 15.46 -16.62
CA HIS A 70 2.51 16.66 -17.39
C HIS A 70 1.51 16.33 -18.51
N ALA A 71 1.28 15.07 -18.83
CA ALA A 71 0.23 14.69 -19.77
C ALA A 71 -1.15 15.21 -19.29
N PRO A 72 -2.02 15.62 -20.21
CA PRO A 72 -3.37 16.02 -19.84
C PRO A 72 -4.05 14.91 -19.02
N PRO A 73 -4.63 15.22 -17.86
CA PRO A 73 -5.36 14.21 -17.09
C PRO A 73 -6.60 13.77 -17.85
N ALA A 74 -7.02 12.52 -17.64
CA ALA A 74 -8.31 12.05 -18.15
C ALA A 74 -9.45 12.94 -17.61
N PRO A 75 -10.46 13.29 -18.40
CA PRO A 75 -11.58 14.14 -17.95
C PRO A 75 -12.26 13.59 -16.70
N GLU A 76 -12.34 12.28 -16.58
CA GLU A 76 -13.03 11.56 -15.50
C GLU A 76 -12.17 11.36 -14.25
N ILE A 77 -10.93 11.86 -14.22
CA ILE A 77 -9.98 11.59 -13.12
C ILE A 77 -10.53 12.02 -11.75
N SER A 78 -11.17 13.19 -11.69
CA SER A 78 -11.72 13.72 -10.44
C SER A 78 -12.88 12.87 -9.93
N ASP A 79 -13.79 12.48 -10.81
CA ASP A 79 -14.96 11.65 -10.44
C ASP A 79 -14.54 10.24 -10.02
N ALA A 80 -13.57 9.66 -10.71
CA ALA A 80 -13.00 8.38 -10.36
C ALA A 80 -12.26 8.42 -9.01
N PHE A 81 -11.49 9.50 -8.77
CA PHE A 81 -10.82 9.70 -7.49
C PHE A 81 -11.81 9.87 -6.34
N GLU A 82 -12.83 10.72 -6.49
CA GLU A 82 -13.88 10.93 -5.49
C GLU A 82 -14.67 9.65 -5.21
N SER A 83 -14.94 8.86 -6.24
CA SER A 83 -15.59 7.56 -6.09
C SER A 83 -14.75 6.61 -5.23
N LEU A 84 -13.47 6.44 -5.55
CA LEU A 84 -12.54 5.62 -4.76
C LEU A 84 -12.35 6.18 -3.33
N TRP A 85 -12.27 7.51 -3.20
CA TRP A 85 -12.17 8.17 -1.91
C TRP A 85 -13.37 7.87 -1.03
N ARG A 86 -14.57 8.01 -1.57
CA ARG A 86 -15.83 7.88 -0.81
C ARG A 86 -16.19 6.43 -0.51
N TRP A 87 -16.10 5.56 -1.52
CA TRP A 87 -16.64 4.19 -1.43
C TRP A 87 -15.58 3.14 -1.11
N GLY A 88 -14.29 3.49 -1.19
CA GLY A 88 -13.19 2.53 -1.05
C GLY A 88 -12.92 1.76 -2.34
N PRO A 89 -11.92 0.85 -2.34
CA PRO A 89 -11.42 0.21 -3.54
C PRO A 89 -12.15 -1.09 -3.93
N PHE A 90 -13.14 -1.54 -3.16
CA PHE A 90 -13.84 -2.80 -3.45
C PHE A 90 -14.99 -2.61 -4.44
N PRO A 91 -15.21 -3.60 -5.35
CA PRO A 91 -16.19 -3.46 -6.44
C PRO A 91 -17.61 -3.13 -5.99
N GLU A 92 -18.15 -3.85 -5.01
CA GLU A 92 -19.56 -3.71 -4.65
C GLU A 92 -19.91 -2.32 -4.12
N PRO A 93 -19.24 -1.74 -3.10
CA PRO A 93 -19.55 -0.40 -2.65
C PRO A 93 -19.22 0.66 -3.71
N LEU A 94 -18.14 0.46 -4.48
CA LEU A 94 -17.72 1.37 -5.54
C LEU A 94 -18.72 1.47 -6.68
N LEU A 95 -19.30 0.35 -7.12
CA LEU A 95 -20.26 0.30 -8.23
C LEU A 95 -21.68 0.71 -7.80
N ARG A 96 -22.06 0.41 -6.56
CA ARG A 96 -23.39 0.78 -6.06
C ARG A 96 -23.54 2.22 -5.62
N GLN A 97 -22.47 2.87 -5.22
CA GLN A 97 -22.42 4.28 -4.83
C GLN A 97 -23.55 4.72 -3.89
N ASN A 98 -23.86 3.91 -2.90
CA ASN A 98 -24.93 4.14 -1.94
C ASN A 98 -24.40 4.11 -0.52
N ASP A 99 -24.58 5.19 0.25
CA ASP A 99 -24.03 5.35 1.61
C ASP A 99 -24.51 4.27 2.60
N ARG A 100 -25.81 3.92 2.55
CA ARG A 100 -26.37 2.92 3.45
C ARG A 100 -25.82 1.53 3.12
N PHE A 101 -25.78 1.19 1.84
CA PHE A 101 -25.20 -0.05 1.37
C PHE A 101 -23.72 -0.15 1.72
N SER A 102 -22.95 0.90 1.42
CA SER A 102 -21.50 0.93 1.65
C SER A 102 -21.17 0.74 3.13
N ARG A 103 -21.85 1.47 4.04
CA ARG A 103 -21.65 1.27 5.49
C ARG A 103 -21.93 -0.17 5.93
N LYS A 104 -23.06 -0.73 5.50
CA LYS A 104 -23.42 -2.11 5.84
C LYS A 104 -22.40 -3.11 5.29
N TRP A 105 -22.03 -2.96 4.03
CA TRP A 105 -21.05 -3.83 3.37
C TRP A 105 -19.69 -3.84 4.10
N HIS A 106 -19.17 -2.65 4.46
CA HIS A 106 -17.88 -2.57 5.15
C HIS A 106 -17.92 -3.19 6.56
N GLN A 107 -19.04 -3.04 7.27
CA GLN A 107 -19.23 -3.70 8.57
C GLN A 107 -19.26 -5.22 8.42
N ASP A 108 -20.03 -5.72 7.47
CA ASP A 108 -20.17 -7.16 7.22
C ASP A 108 -18.86 -7.78 6.72
N TYR A 109 -18.13 -7.07 5.88
CA TYR A 109 -16.86 -7.55 5.35
C TYR A 109 -15.84 -7.82 6.46
N ILE A 110 -15.65 -6.89 7.42
CA ILE A 110 -14.75 -7.13 8.55
C ILE A 110 -15.26 -8.28 9.43
N ALA A 111 -16.56 -8.30 9.73
CA ALA A 111 -17.14 -9.36 10.56
C ALA A 111 -16.95 -10.74 9.93
N LEU A 112 -17.17 -10.86 8.61
CA LEU A 112 -16.98 -12.09 7.85
C LEU A 112 -15.51 -12.53 7.87
N MET A 113 -14.57 -11.62 7.60
CA MET A 113 -13.14 -11.90 7.60
C MET A 113 -12.65 -12.40 8.96
N VAL A 114 -13.14 -11.81 10.06
CA VAL A 114 -12.73 -12.23 11.40
C VAL A 114 -13.39 -13.53 11.81
N ARG A 115 -14.70 -13.68 11.63
CA ARG A 115 -15.45 -14.82 12.16
C ARG A 115 -15.32 -16.09 11.33
N GLU A 116 -15.20 -15.97 10.03
CA GLU A 116 -15.13 -17.13 9.13
C GLU A 116 -13.70 -17.43 8.71
N GLU A 117 -13.04 -16.47 8.05
CA GLU A 117 -11.72 -16.70 7.48
C GLU A 117 -10.64 -16.86 8.58
N LEU A 118 -10.64 -16.01 9.60
CA LEU A 118 -9.63 -16.07 10.65
C LEU A 118 -9.80 -17.32 11.54
N ARG A 119 -11.03 -17.69 11.88
CA ARG A 119 -11.34 -18.89 12.66
C ARG A 119 -10.86 -20.15 11.96
N ASP A 120 -11.06 -20.23 10.64
CA ASP A 120 -10.66 -21.39 9.85
C ASP A 120 -9.14 -21.45 9.63
N LEU A 121 -8.46 -20.31 9.60
CA LEU A 121 -7.01 -20.21 9.39
C LEU A 121 -6.19 -20.49 10.67
N SER A 122 -6.79 -20.26 11.81
CA SER A 122 -6.08 -20.38 13.08
C SER A 122 -7.03 -20.90 14.16
N ARG A 123 -6.49 -21.69 15.10
CA ARG A 123 -7.23 -22.10 16.30
C ARG A 123 -7.38 -20.92 17.27
N VAL A 124 -7.80 -19.74 16.77
CA VAL A 124 -7.98 -18.55 17.59
C VAL A 124 -9.28 -18.68 18.38
N THR A 125 -9.15 -18.70 19.69
CA THR A 125 -10.28 -18.77 20.64
C THR A 125 -10.76 -17.38 21.07
N GLU A 126 -9.97 -16.32 20.86
CA GLU A 126 -10.22 -14.97 21.36
C GLU A 126 -10.66 -14.00 20.24
N LEU A 127 -11.68 -14.37 19.45
CA LEU A 127 -12.19 -13.57 18.35
C LEU A 127 -12.64 -12.17 18.79
N ASP A 128 -13.24 -12.04 19.97
CA ASP A 128 -13.69 -10.76 20.51
C ASP A 128 -12.54 -9.77 20.74
N LYS A 129 -11.36 -10.28 21.15
CA LYS A 129 -10.18 -9.44 21.34
C LYS A 129 -9.57 -9.02 19.99
N ILE A 130 -9.71 -9.83 18.95
CA ILE A 130 -9.30 -9.44 17.58
C ILE A 130 -10.27 -8.39 17.02
N GLU A 131 -11.56 -8.51 17.26
CA GLU A 131 -12.52 -7.46 16.90
C GLU A 131 -12.15 -6.13 17.62
N ARG A 132 -11.80 -6.18 18.91
CA ARG A 132 -11.27 -5.00 19.64
C ARG A 132 -9.97 -4.47 19.01
N LEU A 133 -9.02 -5.33 18.63
CA LEU A 133 -7.81 -4.91 17.91
C LEU A 133 -8.17 -4.13 16.64
N LEU A 134 -9.10 -4.65 15.84
CA LEU A 134 -9.54 -3.99 14.61
C LEU A 134 -10.22 -2.63 14.86
N MET A 135 -10.94 -2.49 15.99
CA MET A 135 -11.52 -1.19 16.40
C MET A 135 -10.45 -0.18 16.84
N LEU A 136 -9.32 -0.64 17.39
CA LEU A 136 -8.21 0.22 17.82
C LEU A 136 -7.29 0.63 16.67
N LEU A 137 -7.14 -0.23 15.65
CA LEU A 137 -6.20 0.00 14.54
C LEU A 137 -6.42 1.33 13.80
N PRO A 138 -7.65 1.79 13.46
CA PRO A 138 -7.86 3.03 12.72
C PRO A 138 -7.17 4.25 13.32
N SER A 139 -7.15 4.35 14.65
CA SER A 139 -6.52 5.46 15.38
C SER A 139 -5.00 5.30 15.57
N ARG A 140 -4.45 4.13 15.24
CA ARG A 140 -3.03 3.78 15.44
C ARG A 140 -2.25 3.65 14.12
N LEU A 141 -2.95 3.76 12.99
CA LEU A 141 -2.32 3.71 11.67
C LEU A 141 -1.50 4.98 11.41
N THR A 142 -0.71 4.94 10.33
CA THR A 142 0.15 6.03 9.86
C THR A 142 1.36 6.36 10.75
N ALA A 143 1.40 5.82 11.97
CA ALA A 143 2.55 5.91 12.86
C ALA A 143 3.17 4.52 13.13
N PRO A 144 4.45 4.44 13.53
CA PRO A 144 5.04 3.19 13.97
C PRO A 144 4.24 2.60 15.14
N LEU A 145 3.78 1.35 14.97
CA LEU A 145 2.85 0.70 15.89
C LEU A 145 3.60 0.05 17.06
N SER A 146 3.33 0.51 18.27
CA SER A 146 3.85 -0.12 19.48
C SER A 146 3.04 -1.37 19.85
N MET A 147 3.65 -2.53 19.62
CA MET A 147 3.06 -3.83 19.99
C MET A 147 2.88 -3.97 21.51
N HIS A 148 3.75 -3.34 22.28
CA HIS A 148 3.68 -3.36 23.75
C HIS A 148 2.43 -2.64 24.25
N ASN A 149 2.15 -1.45 23.72
CA ASN A 149 0.97 -0.68 24.12
C ASN A 149 -0.33 -1.39 23.73
N LEU A 150 -0.38 -1.97 22.53
CA LEU A 150 -1.55 -2.75 22.12
C LEU A 150 -1.75 -4.01 22.97
N ALA A 151 -0.69 -4.70 23.32
CA ALA A 151 -0.74 -5.88 24.18
C ALA A 151 -1.30 -5.55 25.56
N ALA A 152 -0.84 -4.43 26.14
CA ALA A 152 -1.35 -3.94 27.43
C ALA A 152 -2.85 -3.56 27.36
N GLU A 153 -3.27 -2.86 26.30
CA GLU A 153 -4.65 -2.41 26.13
C GLU A 153 -5.64 -3.57 25.85
N LEU A 154 -5.17 -4.61 25.18
CA LEU A 154 -5.95 -5.83 24.89
C LEU A 154 -5.83 -6.92 25.97
N GLU A 155 -5.01 -6.67 27.01
CA GLU A 155 -4.73 -7.63 28.08
C GLU A 155 -4.28 -9.01 27.55
N VAL A 156 -3.30 -9.00 26.65
CA VAL A 156 -2.71 -10.19 26.03
C VAL A 156 -1.19 -10.10 25.95
N ALA A 157 -0.54 -11.22 25.64
CA ALA A 157 0.90 -11.23 25.42
C ALA A 157 1.27 -10.48 24.14
N HIS A 158 2.44 -9.83 24.13
CA HIS A 158 3.01 -9.17 22.95
C HIS A 158 3.09 -10.09 21.71
N THR A 159 3.43 -11.37 21.91
CA THR A 159 3.48 -12.38 20.86
C THR A 159 2.12 -12.66 20.25
N THR A 160 1.05 -12.57 21.05
CA THR A 160 -0.33 -12.77 20.60
C THR A 160 -0.74 -11.64 19.63
N VAL A 161 -0.51 -10.39 20.00
CA VAL A 161 -0.78 -9.24 19.11
C VAL A 161 -0.02 -9.36 17.81
N LYS A 162 1.27 -9.71 17.87
CA LYS A 162 2.11 -9.93 16.68
C LYS A 162 1.52 -11.00 15.76
N ASN A 163 1.07 -12.12 16.33
CA ASN A 163 0.48 -13.21 15.57
C ASN A 163 -0.86 -12.78 14.93
N TRP A 164 -1.72 -12.07 15.66
CA TRP A 164 -2.99 -11.58 15.11
C TRP A 164 -2.79 -10.60 13.96
N LEU A 165 -1.88 -9.63 14.10
CA LEU A 165 -1.54 -8.72 13.01
C LEU A 165 -1.00 -9.45 11.78
N GLU A 166 -0.19 -10.49 11.98
CA GLU A 166 0.32 -11.30 10.88
C GLU A 166 -0.80 -12.10 10.19
N GLN A 167 -1.79 -12.60 10.95
CA GLN A 167 -2.96 -13.26 10.37
C GLN A 167 -3.84 -12.29 9.59
N LEU A 168 -4.14 -11.11 10.15
CA LEU A 168 -4.87 -10.03 9.44
C LEU A 168 -4.14 -9.62 8.15
N ARG A 169 -2.81 -9.62 8.16
CA ARG A 169 -1.99 -9.35 6.98
C ARG A 169 -2.13 -10.45 5.93
N ARG A 170 -2.15 -11.73 6.35
CA ARG A 170 -2.36 -12.87 5.45
C ARG A 170 -3.74 -12.86 4.82
N LEU A 171 -4.75 -12.33 5.51
CA LEU A 171 -6.11 -12.13 4.98
C LEU A 171 -6.23 -10.88 4.09
N TYR A 172 -5.14 -10.16 3.84
CA TYR A 172 -5.16 -8.90 3.08
C TYR A 172 -6.12 -7.84 3.65
N LEU A 173 -6.38 -7.86 4.96
CA LEU A 173 -7.08 -6.76 5.63
C LEU A 173 -6.15 -5.58 5.88
N ILE A 174 -4.92 -5.90 6.29
CA ILE A 174 -3.87 -4.92 6.57
C ILE A 174 -2.55 -5.33 5.90
N PHE A 175 -1.66 -4.38 5.74
CA PHE A 175 -0.27 -4.63 5.35
C PHE A 175 0.68 -3.78 6.19
N SER A 176 1.96 -4.14 6.19
CA SER A 176 2.96 -3.41 6.97
C SER A 176 4.03 -2.82 6.07
N VAL A 177 4.45 -1.60 6.42
CA VAL A 177 5.58 -0.90 5.81
C VAL A 177 6.73 -0.88 6.80
N THR A 178 7.89 -1.36 6.38
CA THR A 178 9.09 -1.42 7.22
C THR A 178 9.95 -0.17 7.03
N PRO A 179 10.67 0.26 8.08
CA PRO A 179 11.62 1.36 7.91
C PRO A 179 12.79 0.97 7.02
N TRP A 180 13.24 1.90 6.17
CA TRP A 180 14.44 1.74 5.35
C TRP A 180 15.71 2.05 6.14
N TYR A 181 16.69 1.15 6.04
CA TYR A 181 18.03 1.34 6.60
C TYR A 181 19.10 0.86 5.63
N LYS A 182 20.20 1.62 5.51
CA LYS A 182 21.38 1.21 4.74
C LYS A 182 21.93 -0.17 5.15
N LYS A 183 21.78 -0.56 6.42
CA LYS A 183 22.12 -1.88 6.95
C LYS A 183 20.85 -2.63 7.32
N ILE A 184 20.54 -3.69 6.60
CA ILE A 184 19.33 -4.53 6.73
C ILE A 184 19.11 -5.00 8.18
N SER A 185 20.18 -5.36 8.91
CA SER A 185 20.12 -5.84 10.30
C SER A 185 19.48 -4.85 11.29
N ARG A 186 19.52 -3.54 11.00
CA ARG A 186 18.92 -2.50 11.85
C ARG A 186 17.43 -2.29 11.61
N GLY A 187 16.94 -2.58 10.40
CA GLY A 187 15.51 -2.41 10.03
C GLY A 187 14.59 -3.48 10.60
N LEU A 188 15.09 -4.70 10.80
CA LEU A 188 14.28 -5.86 11.22
C LEU A 188 13.77 -5.78 12.66
N ARG A 189 14.36 -4.95 13.52
CA ARG A 189 14.04 -4.85 14.95
C ARG A 189 13.19 -3.62 15.31
N LYS A 190 12.84 -2.76 14.33
CA LYS A 190 12.10 -1.53 14.60
C LYS A 190 10.62 -1.67 14.28
N GLU A 191 9.81 -0.85 14.95
CA GLU A 191 8.37 -0.78 14.77
C GLU A 191 8.03 -0.49 13.32
N LYS A 192 7.05 -1.23 12.79
CA LYS A 192 6.50 -1.05 11.45
C LYS A 192 5.33 -0.07 11.50
N LYS A 193 5.08 0.60 10.39
CA LYS A 193 3.80 1.23 10.15
C LYS A 193 2.84 0.19 9.58
N TRP A 194 1.58 0.28 9.94
CA TRP A 194 0.54 -0.59 9.44
C TRP A 194 -0.53 0.23 8.74
N TYR A 195 -1.16 -0.34 7.72
CA TYR A 195 -2.17 0.29 6.90
C TYR A 195 -3.25 -0.72 6.54
N PHE A 196 -4.50 -0.27 6.35
CA PHE A 196 -5.53 -1.09 5.75
C PHE A 196 -5.35 -1.19 4.24
N ILE A 197 -5.70 -2.34 3.66
CA ILE A 197 -5.87 -2.46 2.20
C ILE A 197 -7.04 -1.57 1.75
N ASN A 198 -8.08 -1.49 2.55
CA ASN A 198 -9.21 -0.61 2.32
C ASN A 198 -9.12 0.65 3.20
N TRP A 199 -8.77 1.77 2.61
CA TRP A 199 -8.64 3.06 3.30
C TRP A 199 -9.94 3.63 3.85
N TYR A 200 -11.10 3.04 3.52
CA TYR A 200 -12.39 3.39 4.10
C TYR A 200 -12.38 3.31 5.64
N TYR A 201 -11.60 2.40 6.20
CA TYR A 201 -11.50 2.18 7.65
C TYR A 201 -10.60 3.19 8.39
N ALA A 202 -9.93 4.09 7.70
CA ALA A 202 -9.07 5.08 8.35
C ALA A 202 -9.89 6.07 9.20
N ALA A 203 -9.31 6.51 10.34
CA ALA A 203 -10.03 7.26 11.39
C ALA A 203 -10.48 8.67 10.98
N ASN A 204 -9.71 9.33 10.07
CA ASN A 204 -9.96 10.69 9.62
C ASN A 204 -9.44 10.90 8.20
N GLU A 205 -9.75 12.06 7.60
CA GLU A 205 -9.37 12.36 6.22
C GLU A 205 -7.86 12.35 5.98
N ALA A 206 -7.06 12.88 6.89
CA ALA A 206 -5.60 12.89 6.74
C ALA A 206 -5.03 11.45 6.78
N ALA A 207 -5.46 10.64 7.72
CA ALA A 207 -5.10 9.22 7.80
C ALA A 207 -5.63 8.44 6.60
N ARG A 208 -6.82 8.77 6.09
CA ARG A 208 -7.41 8.15 4.90
C ARG A 208 -6.57 8.43 3.66
N LEU A 209 -6.12 9.68 3.46
CA LEU A 209 -5.28 10.04 2.32
C LEU A 209 -3.94 9.29 2.39
N GLU A 210 -3.27 9.32 3.54
CA GLU A 210 -2.02 8.59 3.71
C GLU A 210 -2.22 7.08 3.51
N ASN A 211 -3.29 6.49 4.02
CA ASN A 211 -3.60 5.07 3.86
C ASN A 211 -3.92 4.72 2.38
N MET A 212 -4.66 5.57 1.67
CA MET A 212 -4.95 5.39 0.25
C MET A 212 -3.67 5.40 -0.57
N VAL A 213 -2.79 6.38 -0.35
CA VAL A 213 -1.48 6.44 -1.00
C VAL A 213 -0.64 5.20 -0.65
N ALA A 214 -0.59 4.80 0.62
CA ALA A 214 0.13 3.61 1.06
C ALA A 214 -0.36 2.34 0.36
N ALA A 215 -1.69 2.13 0.29
CA ALA A 215 -2.30 0.95 -0.32
C ALA A 215 -2.02 0.89 -1.83
N LEU A 216 -2.11 2.02 -2.54
CA LEU A 216 -1.86 2.07 -3.98
C LEU A 216 -0.37 1.94 -4.32
N LEU A 217 0.55 2.51 -3.51
CA LEU A 217 1.99 2.27 -3.65
C LEU A 217 2.36 0.80 -3.36
N TYR A 218 1.76 0.19 -2.34
CA TYR A 218 1.96 -1.21 -2.01
C TYR A 218 1.47 -2.13 -3.14
N ARG A 219 0.26 -1.88 -3.65
CA ARG A 219 -0.30 -2.55 -4.82
C ARG A 219 0.63 -2.45 -6.03
N THR A 220 1.12 -1.25 -6.34
CA THR A 220 2.06 -1.01 -7.45
C THR A 220 3.34 -1.83 -7.29
N CYS A 221 3.92 -1.89 -6.08
CA CYS A 221 5.08 -2.73 -5.82
C CYS A 221 4.80 -4.21 -6.07
N LEU A 222 3.64 -4.72 -5.67
CA LEU A 222 3.22 -6.11 -5.95
C LEU A 222 3.04 -6.32 -7.44
N ALA A 223 2.26 -5.49 -8.12
CA ALA A 223 1.98 -5.63 -9.56
C ALA A 223 3.25 -5.62 -10.40
N LEU A 224 4.19 -4.70 -10.14
CA LEU A 224 5.45 -4.63 -10.85
C LEU A 224 6.35 -5.85 -10.58
N THR A 225 6.35 -6.35 -9.34
CA THR A 225 7.12 -7.55 -8.99
C THR A 225 6.54 -8.80 -9.62
N ASP A 226 5.23 -8.98 -9.55
CA ASP A 226 4.51 -10.15 -10.11
C ASP A 226 4.64 -10.22 -11.63
N ASN A 227 4.71 -9.07 -12.31
CA ASN A 227 4.90 -8.97 -13.76
C ASN A 227 6.39 -8.98 -14.19
N GLY A 228 7.33 -9.21 -13.28
CA GLY A 228 8.74 -9.43 -13.61
C GLY A 228 9.56 -8.17 -13.89
N PHE A 229 9.07 -6.97 -13.53
CA PHE A 229 9.83 -5.71 -13.71
C PHE A 229 10.92 -5.48 -12.65
N GLY A 230 11.15 -6.45 -11.79
CA GLY A 230 12.14 -6.44 -10.70
C GLY A 230 11.51 -6.57 -9.33
N SER A 231 12.33 -6.65 -8.28
CA SER A 231 11.86 -6.73 -6.89
C SER A 231 11.58 -5.34 -6.34
N PHE A 232 10.32 -4.97 -6.25
CA PHE A 232 9.86 -3.69 -5.67
C PHE A 232 9.39 -3.88 -4.24
N ARG A 233 9.77 -2.94 -3.35
CA ARG A 233 9.35 -2.96 -1.95
C ARG A 233 9.01 -1.55 -1.47
N LEU A 234 7.96 -1.48 -0.65
CA LEU A 234 7.55 -0.24 0.02
C LEU A 234 8.16 -0.14 1.41
N HIS A 235 8.78 0.98 1.68
CA HIS A 235 9.41 1.33 2.96
C HIS A 235 8.98 2.74 3.39
N PHE A 236 9.35 3.15 4.61
CA PHE A 236 9.37 4.54 5.05
C PHE A 236 10.76 4.91 5.58
N ILE A 237 11.06 6.19 5.69
CA ILE A 237 12.31 6.66 6.30
C ILE A 237 11.99 7.36 7.60
N ARG A 238 12.70 7.01 8.67
CA ARG A 238 12.65 7.72 9.94
C ARG A 238 14.04 7.83 10.54
N THR A 239 14.47 9.07 10.75
CA THR A 239 15.77 9.38 11.34
C THR A 239 15.71 9.29 12.87
N VAL A 240 16.88 9.34 13.52
CA VAL A 240 16.99 9.31 14.99
C VAL A 240 16.32 10.55 15.62
N ASP A 241 16.42 11.70 14.97
CA ASP A 241 15.78 12.97 15.34
C ASP A 241 14.31 13.06 14.87
N LYS A 242 13.67 11.91 14.62
CA LYS A 242 12.26 11.74 14.28
C LYS A 242 11.80 12.45 13.02
N LYS A 243 12.69 12.89 12.13
CA LYS A 243 12.33 13.33 10.78
C LYS A 243 11.91 12.14 9.95
N GLU A 244 10.89 12.29 9.16
CA GLU A 244 10.26 11.18 8.43
C GLU A 244 9.98 11.55 6.99
N ILE A 245 10.07 10.55 6.09
CA ILE A 245 9.45 10.54 4.76
C ILE A 245 8.49 9.36 4.78
N ASP A 246 7.23 9.63 4.43
CA ASP A 246 6.13 8.69 4.61
C ASP A 246 6.34 7.39 3.84
N PHE A 247 6.80 7.47 2.58
CA PHE A 247 7.02 6.28 1.76
C PHE A 247 8.29 6.38 0.91
N LEU A 248 8.91 5.22 0.70
CA LEU A 248 10.06 5.02 -0.17
C LEU A 248 9.86 3.72 -0.96
N ILE A 249 9.77 3.81 -2.28
CA ILE A 249 9.85 2.64 -3.15
C ILE A 249 11.32 2.33 -3.42
N VAL A 250 11.66 1.07 -3.18
CA VAL A 250 12.99 0.51 -3.44
C VAL A 250 12.87 -0.59 -4.48
N ARG A 251 13.61 -0.47 -5.58
CA ARG A 251 13.74 -1.48 -6.64
C ARG A 251 15.13 -2.07 -6.59
N GLU A 252 15.26 -3.39 -6.48
CA GLU A 252 16.57 -4.08 -6.46
C GLU A 252 17.57 -3.47 -5.45
N GLY A 253 17.07 -3.06 -4.27
CA GLY A 253 17.89 -2.43 -3.23
C GLY A 253 18.22 -0.94 -3.47
N ARG A 254 17.78 -0.33 -4.58
CA ARG A 254 17.98 1.09 -4.89
C ARG A 254 16.69 1.87 -4.67
N SER A 255 16.78 3.01 -3.99
CA SER A 255 15.66 3.94 -3.84
C SER A 255 15.32 4.59 -5.18
N VAL A 256 14.05 4.51 -5.60
CA VAL A 256 13.58 5.06 -6.87
C VAL A 256 12.56 6.19 -6.71
N LEU A 257 11.70 6.10 -5.70
CA LEU A 257 10.64 7.09 -5.45
C LEU A 257 10.50 7.33 -3.95
N ALA A 258 10.55 8.59 -3.52
CA ALA A 258 10.27 9.05 -2.17
C ALA A 258 8.99 9.89 -2.17
N VAL A 259 8.03 9.56 -1.32
CA VAL A 259 6.71 10.19 -1.28
C VAL A 259 6.44 10.74 0.13
N GLU A 260 5.94 11.98 0.15
CA GLU A 260 5.42 12.63 1.34
C GLU A 260 3.95 12.98 1.09
N VAL A 261 3.07 12.79 2.06
CA VAL A 261 1.64 13.04 1.93
C VAL A 261 1.23 14.21 2.82
N LYS A 262 0.54 15.20 2.24
CA LYS A 262 0.00 16.36 2.95
C LYS A 262 -1.46 16.58 2.55
N GLY A 263 -2.33 16.86 3.52
CA GLY A 263 -3.72 17.18 3.23
C GLY A 263 -3.84 18.45 2.40
N THR A 264 -3.41 19.58 2.95
CA THR A 264 -3.58 20.91 2.32
C THR A 264 -2.34 21.79 2.31
N ASP A 265 -1.28 21.42 3.05
CA ASP A 265 -0.05 22.24 3.14
C ASP A 265 0.77 22.13 1.85
N GLN A 266 0.88 23.23 1.14
CA GLN A 266 1.62 23.37 -0.13
C GLN A 266 3.07 23.82 0.07
N ARG A 267 3.60 23.83 1.29
CA ARG A 267 5.02 24.05 1.52
C ARG A 267 5.76 22.73 1.36
N LEU A 268 6.84 22.75 0.58
CA LEU A 268 7.67 21.58 0.39
C LEU A 268 8.23 21.08 1.72
N SER A 269 7.98 19.81 2.02
CA SER A 269 8.47 19.12 3.21
C SER A 269 10.00 19.17 3.26
N ARG A 270 10.54 19.67 4.39
CA ARG A 270 12.00 19.71 4.60
C ARG A 270 12.65 18.32 4.54
N PRO A 271 12.07 17.25 5.12
CA PRO A 271 12.55 15.88 4.94
C PRO A 271 12.67 15.49 3.46
N LEU A 272 11.61 15.68 2.69
CA LEU A 272 11.62 15.34 1.27
C LEU A 272 12.66 16.14 0.47
N ALA A 273 12.75 17.45 0.71
CA ALA A 273 13.74 18.32 0.07
C ALA A 273 15.19 17.90 0.36
N LYS A 274 15.44 17.39 1.59
CA LYS A 274 16.76 16.95 2.05
C LYS A 274 16.97 15.42 1.96
N ARG A 275 16.14 14.70 1.20
CA ARG A 275 16.16 13.21 1.14
C ARG A 275 17.52 12.64 0.76
N LYS A 276 18.30 13.35 -0.05
CA LYS A 276 19.67 12.96 -0.42
C LYS A 276 20.57 12.62 0.76
N ASN A 277 20.33 13.24 1.91
CA ASN A 277 21.11 12.98 3.13
C ASN A 277 20.82 11.60 3.74
N TRP A 278 19.70 10.98 3.38
CA TRP A 278 19.22 9.75 4.02
C TRP A 278 19.14 8.55 3.09
N ILE A 279 19.06 8.79 1.79
CA ILE A 279 19.01 7.76 0.74
C ILE A 279 20.29 7.72 -0.06
N VAL A 280 20.59 6.55 -0.63
CA VAL A 280 21.88 6.25 -1.26
C VAL A 280 22.04 6.93 -2.61
N THR A 281 20.93 7.28 -3.31
CA THR A 281 20.99 7.80 -4.66
C THR A 281 20.48 9.24 -4.75
N ASP A 282 21.26 10.09 -5.41
CA ASP A 282 20.88 11.50 -5.64
C ASP A 282 19.72 11.68 -6.63
N GLN A 283 19.40 10.66 -7.39
CA GLN A 283 18.43 10.67 -8.48
C GLN A 283 17.04 10.11 -8.09
N THR A 284 16.82 9.80 -6.81
CA THR A 284 15.51 9.35 -6.34
C THR A 284 14.46 10.43 -6.59
N ILE A 285 13.39 10.08 -7.31
CA ILE A 285 12.27 10.98 -7.54
C ILE A 285 11.62 11.30 -6.19
N GLY A 286 11.39 12.58 -5.91
CA GLY A 286 10.67 13.05 -4.73
C GLY A 286 9.29 13.59 -5.14
N VAL A 287 8.25 13.11 -4.50
CA VAL A 287 6.88 13.56 -4.75
C VAL A 287 6.21 13.93 -3.43
N GLN A 288 5.75 15.17 -3.32
CA GLN A 288 4.82 15.58 -2.29
C GLN A 288 3.41 15.54 -2.83
N ILE A 289 2.61 14.66 -2.28
CA ILE A 289 1.20 14.50 -2.65
C ILE A 289 0.37 15.47 -1.82
N ILE A 290 -0.51 16.23 -2.48
CA ILE A 290 -1.44 17.16 -1.84
C ILE A 290 -2.87 16.67 -2.07
N GLY A 291 -3.69 16.65 -1.00
CA GLY A 291 -5.10 16.24 -1.07
C GLY A 291 -6.02 17.22 -1.83
N LYS A 292 -5.52 18.39 -2.27
CA LYS A 292 -6.28 19.33 -3.09
C LYS A 292 -6.01 19.08 -4.57
N PRO A 293 -7.05 19.17 -5.44
CA PRO A 293 -6.89 19.00 -6.88
C PRO A 293 -6.12 20.17 -7.54
N GLY A 294 -5.65 19.94 -8.76
CA GLY A 294 -5.09 20.97 -9.64
C GLY A 294 -3.66 21.42 -9.29
N ILE A 295 -2.95 20.71 -8.41
CA ILE A 295 -1.58 21.06 -8.05
C ILE A 295 -0.60 20.27 -8.89
N LEU A 296 0.30 20.99 -9.58
CA LEU A 296 1.46 20.45 -10.26
C LEU A 296 2.57 21.50 -10.26
N GLN A 297 3.58 21.29 -9.43
CA GLN A 297 4.70 22.22 -9.28
C GLN A 297 6.02 21.43 -9.23
N LYS A 298 7.02 21.85 -9.98
CA LYS A 298 8.37 21.28 -9.96
C LYS A 298 9.25 22.06 -8.98
N HIS A 299 9.94 21.36 -8.11
CA HIS A 299 10.87 21.89 -7.11
C HIS A 299 12.28 21.30 -7.30
N GLY A 300 13.04 21.86 -8.26
CA GLY A 300 14.35 21.30 -8.66
C GLY A 300 14.25 20.11 -9.60
N ASP A 301 15.39 19.42 -9.83
CA ASP A 301 15.50 18.45 -10.94
C ASP A 301 14.66 17.18 -10.78
N TYR A 302 14.47 16.72 -9.54
CA TYR A 302 13.83 15.43 -9.24
C TYR A 302 12.78 15.54 -8.13
N THR A 303 12.11 16.67 -7.98
CA THR A 303 11.11 16.87 -6.93
C THR A 303 9.87 17.58 -7.49
N TRP A 304 8.71 17.00 -7.21
CA TRP A 304 7.42 17.55 -7.62
C TRP A 304 6.45 17.62 -6.46
N MET A 305 5.58 18.60 -6.49
CA MET A 305 4.38 18.70 -5.66
C MET A 305 3.19 18.52 -6.57
N VAL A 306 2.34 17.52 -6.27
CA VAL A 306 1.29 17.06 -7.19
C VAL A 306 0.02 16.75 -6.41
N SER A 307 -1.13 17.04 -7.00
CA SER A 307 -2.42 16.62 -6.47
C SER A 307 -2.56 15.09 -6.42
N ALA A 308 -3.29 14.59 -5.43
CA ALA A 308 -3.43 13.15 -5.20
C ALA A 308 -4.05 12.41 -6.39
N ASP A 309 -5.13 12.93 -6.97
CA ASP A 309 -5.79 12.40 -8.15
C ASP A 309 -4.81 12.20 -9.31
N ARG A 310 -4.04 13.22 -9.63
CA ARG A 310 -3.09 13.20 -10.74
C ARG A 310 -1.96 12.20 -10.54
N PHE A 311 -1.38 12.15 -9.33
CA PHE A 311 -0.30 11.21 -9.04
C PHE A 311 -0.78 9.75 -9.00
N LEU A 312 -1.92 9.50 -8.33
CA LEU A 312 -2.43 8.15 -8.15
C LEU A 312 -2.91 7.52 -9.46
N ALA A 313 -3.30 8.33 -10.46
CA ALA A 313 -3.63 7.84 -11.80
C ALA A 313 -2.41 7.29 -12.58
N LEU A 314 -1.18 7.55 -12.15
CA LEU A 314 0.03 6.98 -12.74
C LEU A 314 0.38 5.60 -12.16
N LEU A 315 -0.23 5.22 -11.04
CA LEU A 315 0.11 3.98 -10.32
C LEU A 315 -0.68 2.77 -10.85
N ASN A 316 0.01 1.61 -10.97
CA ASN A 316 -0.59 0.34 -11.39
C ASN A 316 -1.23 -0.42 -10.23
#